data_624e1c097475d276bf3342ad0a2b1f34
#
_entry.id   624e1c097475d276bf3342ad0a2b1f34
#
_cell.length_a   1.000
_cell.length_b   1.000
_cell.length_c   1.000
_cell.angle_alpha   90.00
_cell.angle_beta   90.00
_cell.angle_gamma   90.00
#
_symmetry.space_group_name_H-M   'P 1'
#
loop_
_entity.id
_entity.type
_entity.pdbx_description
1 polymer ?
#
loop_
_entity_poly.entity_id
_entity_poly.type
_entity_poly.pdbx_seq_one_letter_code
_entity_poly.pdbx_strand_id
1 'polypeptide(L)'
;AKQIGSDKFKLTSWPGYTLISNNAKRTWGKTLPAEWFCEAHGPSVFKAILTGEPYQIRALICNATNPVNSYGDSKMTLAALKKVEFLVTVDYWMTPAALFSDYVFPAAGALERPTIVTHYGATDSVMGGRRAIQPKFDRHTDMSFWRMLGLACGQDPANWPWETEEEVYSYIIAPLGLPCTDWNDFVNNIRMYYPPLHQNKYVTRGGFWTPTGKIECNSTILRELGYPGMPTYLPCAENDIDNPELAEEYPIVLTTGGGFMPYHHSEHFQMQGMRYLYPDPYYSINPELAEKLDIEHGDWCWIENGRGRCRQRALLTPQMKPGVINA
;
A
#
# COMPACT_ATOMS: atom_id res chain seq x y z
N ALA A 1 20.06 10.34 -8.39
CA ALA A 1 20.39 8.94 -8.23
C ALA A 1 19.28 8.06 -8.81
N LYS A 2 19.62 6.91 -9.38
CA LYS A 2 18.65 5.97 -9.94
C LYS A 2 17.89 5.29 -8.78
N GLN A 3 16.57 5.36 -8.80
CA GLN A 3 15.75 4.77 -7.75
C GLN A 3 15.67 3.24 -7.92
N ILE A 4 15.81 2.50 -6.83
CA ILE A 4 15.76 1.04 -6.82
C ILE A 4 14.43 0.53 -7.37
N GLY A 5 14.50 -0.48 -8.26
CA GLY A 5 13.33 -1.01 -8.96
C GLY A 5 12.75 -0.10 -10.03
N SER A 6 13.33 1.08 -10.25
CA SER A 6 12.81 2.05 -11.21
C SER A 6 12.84 1.57 -12.66
N ASP A 7 13.78 0.70 -13.01
CA ASP A 7 13.92 0.13 -14.34
C ASP A 7 13.07 -1.12 -14.58
N LYS A 8 12.57 -1.74 -13.52
CA LYS A 8 11.83 -3.00 -13.63
C LYS A 8 10.45 -2.94 -12.94
N PHE A 9 10.36 -2.34 -11.76
CA PHE A 9 9.18 -2.42 -10.91
C PHE A 9 8.49 -1.08 -10.65
N LYS A 10 9.08 0.02 -11.12
CA LYS A 10 8.49 1.34 -10.98
C LYS A 10 7.71 1.68 -12.25
N LEU A 11 6.45 2.05 -12.12
CA LEU A 11 5.57 2.39 -13.24
C LEU A 11 6.12 3.51 -14.11
N THR A 12 6.78 4.51 -13.52
CA THR A 12 7.39 5.61 -14.29
C THR A 12 8.59 5.21 -15.12
N SER A 13 9.19 4.05 -14.86
CA SER A 13 10.30 3.49 -15.64
C SER A 13 9.84 2.50 -16.70
N TRP A 14 8.60 2.09 -16.62
CA TRP A 14 8.00 1.25 -17.64
C TRP A 14 7.81 2.07 -18.92
N PRO A 15 8.26 1.60 -20.09
CA PRO A 15 8.13 2.34 -21.36
C PRO A 15 6.68 2.72 -21.69
N GLY A 16 5.70 1.90 -21.30
CA GLY A 16 4.28 2.18 -21.46
C GLY A 16 3.81 3.42 -20.70
N TYR A 17 4.44 3.77 -19.58
CA TYR A 17 4.13 5.03 -18.87
C TYR A 17 4.38 6.25 -19.76
N THR A 18 5.49 6.29 -20.49
CA THR A 18 5.80 7.38 -21.41
C THR A 18 4.77 7.48 -22.53
N LEU A 19 4.37 6.34 -23.11
CA LEU A 19 3.34 6.30 -24.15
C LEU A 19 1.99 6.80 -23.63
N ILE A 20 1.54 6.34 -22.46
CA ILE A 20 0.29 6.79 -21.82
C ILE A 20 0.36 8.28 -21.48
N SER A 21 1.46 8.76 -20.91
CA SER A 21 1.65 10.16 -20.55
C SER A 21 1.64 11.07 -21.76
N ASN A 22 2.29 10.67 -22.86
CA ASN A 22 2.27 11.40 -24.13
C ASN A 22 0.87 11.46 -24.74
N ASN A 23 0.12 10.36 -24.69
CA ASN A 23 -1.27 10.32 -25.14
C ASN A 23 -2.17 11.20 -24.27
N ALA A 24 -1.98 11.18 -22.94
CA ALA A 24 -2.71 12.08 -22.04
C ALA A 24 -2.43 13.56 -22.35
N LYS A 25 -1.17 13.92 -22.59
CA LYS A 25 -0.79 15.27 -23.00
C LYS A 25 -1.45 15.68 -24.31
N ARG A 26 -1.46 14.79 -25.31
CA ARG A 26 -2.09 15.05 -26.59
C ARG A 26 -3.61 15.22 -26.47
N THR A 27 -4.27 14.35 -25.67
CA THR A 27 -5.74 14.29 -25.57
C THR A 27 -6.30 15.30 -24.57
N TRP A 28 -5.61 15.50 -23.43
CA TRP A 28 -6.12 16.32 -22.33
C TRP A 28 -5.27 17.55 -22.01
N GLY A 29 -4.20 17.76 -22.73
CA GLY A 29 -3.28 18.89 -22.52
C GLY A 29 -2.42 18.78 -21.25
N LYS A 30 -2.50 17.66 -20.51
CA LYS A 30 -1.78 17.43 -19.25
C LYS A 30 -1.12 16.04 -19.27
N THR A 31 0.09 15.97 -18.75
CA THR A 31 0.75 14.68 -18.48
C THR A 31 0.19 14.06 -17.20
N LEU A 32 0.35 12.73 -17.06
CA LEU A 32 0.09 12.08 -15.79
C LEU A 32 1.12 12.54 -14.75
N PRO A 33 0.70 12.74 -13.50
CA PRO A 33 1.64 13.07 -12.43
C PRO A 33 2.62 11.91 -12.21
N ALA A 34 3.90 12.15 -12.48
CA ALA A 34 4.94 11.12 -12.34
C ALA A 34 5.10 10.69 -10.88
N GLU A 35 4.90 11.58 -9.95
CA GLU A 35 4.98 11.36 -8.52
C GLU A 35 3.98 10.31 -8.00
N TRP A 36 2.86 10.12 -8.64
CA TRP A 36 1.88 9.08 -8.27
C TRP A 36 2.39 7.66 -8.52
N PHE A 37 3.45 7.54 -9.31
CA PHE A 37 4.04 6.25 -9.69
C PHE A 37 5.52 6.18 -9.27
N CYS A 38 5.95 7.11 -8.41
CA CYS A 38 7.32 7.23 -7.95
C CYS A 38 7.65 6.27 -6.80
N GLU A 39 7.23 5.01 -6.91
CA GLU A 39 7.46 3.98 -5.89
C GLU A 39 8.52 2.99 -6.33
N ALA A 40 9.38 2.59 -5.41
CA ALA A 40 10.27 1.47 -5.60
C ALA A 40 9.57 0.17 -5.16
N HIS A 41 9.88 -0.93 -5.82
CA HIS A 41 9.39 -2.24 -5.43
C HIS A 41 10.03 -2.67 -4.10
N GLY A 42 9.21 -2.81 -3.03
CA GLY A 42 9.68 -3.05 -1.66
C GLY A 42 10.65 -4.23 -1.52
N PRO A 43 10.35 -5.45 -2.04
CA PRO A 43 11.30 -6.56 -2.01
C PRO A 43 12.64 -6.25 -2.68
N SER A 44 12.67 -5.42 -3.72
CA SER A 44 13.92 -4.97 -4.36
C SER A 44 14.72 -4.04 -3.46
N VAL A 45 14.07 -3.24 -2.63
CA VAL A 45 14.72 -2.40 -1.61
C VAL A 45 15.42 -3.29 -0.58
N PHE A 46 14.74 -4.30 -0.04
CA PHE A 46 15.34 -5.24 0.93
C PHE A 46 16.49 -6.03 0.32
N LYS A 47 16.33 -6.50 -0.92
CA LYS A 47 17.41 -7.16 -1.64
C LYS A 47 18.63 -6.24 -1.82
N ALA A 48 18.42 -4.97 -2.17
CA ALA A 48 19.50 -4.01 -2.33
C ALA A 48 20.22 -3.69 -1.01
N ILE A 49 19.52 -3.64 0.12
CA ILE A 49 20.16 -3.53 1.44
C ILE A 49 21.09 -4.74 1.68
N LEU A 50 20.63 -5.94 1.29
CA LEU A 50 21.39 -7.17 1.50
C LEU A 50 22.57 -7.33 0.54
N THR A 51 22.45 -6.92 -0.70
CA THR A 51 23.45 -7.17 -1.77
C THR A 51 24.32 -5.97 -2.11
N GLY A 52 23.85 -4.76 -1.84
CA GLY A 52 24.46 -3.52 -2.33
C GLY A 52 24.12 -3.18 -3.78
N GLU A 53 23.29 -3.99 -4.44
CA GLU A 53 22.94 -3.82 -5.84
C GLU A 53 21.51 -3.30 -6.03
N PRO A 54 21.25 -2.35 -6.94
CA PRO A 54 22.18 -1.65 -7.85
C PRO A 54 23.00 -0.54 -7.18
N TYR A 55 22.75 -0.25 -5.91
CA TYR A 55 23.54 0.61 -5.03
C TYR A 55 23.19 0.31 -3.57
N GLN A 56 24.13 0.60 -2.67
CA GLN A 56 23.93 0.38 -1.23
C GLN A 56 22.91 1.36 -0.67
N ILE A 57 21.88 0.83 0.00
CA ILE A 57 21.00 1.61 0.86
C ILE A 57 21.60 1.61 2.26
N ARG A 58 21.87 2.79 2.79
CA ARG A 58 22.49 2.99 4.10
C ARG A 58 21.50 3.41 5.18
N ALA A 59 20.40 4.08 4.79
CA ALA A 59 19.35 4.51 5.70
C ALA A 59 17.98 4.13 5.18
N LEU A 60 17.08 3.74 6.07
CA LEU A 60 15.69 3.42 5.80
C LEU A 60 14.78 4.09 6.83
N ILE A 61 13.72 4.72 6.37
CA ILE A 61 12.68 5.27 7.25
C ILE A 61 11.39 4.49 6.99
N CYS A 62 10.91 3.79 8.01
CA CYS A 62 9.63 3.10 8.03
C CYS A 62 8.57 4.03 8.63
N ASN A 63 7.82 4.73 7.78
CA ASN A 63 6.74 5.60 8.24
C ASN A 63 5.39 4.93 8.01
N ALA A 64 4.63 4.72 9.10
CA ALA A 64 3.32 4.07 9.10
C ALA A 64 3.34 2.71 8.38
N THR A 65 4.42 1.96 8.52
CA THR A 65 4.58 0.64 7.88
C THR A 65 5.34 -0.33 8.79
N ASN A 66 4.88 -1.57 8.79
CA ASN A 66 5.53 -2.67 9.49
C ASN A 66 5.96 -3.74 8.47
N PRO A 67 7.09 -3.56 7.77
CA PRO A 67 7.49 -4.41 6.67
C PRO A 67 7.70 -5.88 7.06
N VAL A 68 8.01 -6.18 8.31
CA VAL A 68 8.16 -7.56 8.81
C VAL A 68 6.85 -8.35 8.67
N ASN A 69 5.71 -7.68 8.88
CA ASN A 69 4.39 -8.32 8.82
C ASN A 69 3.66 -8.09 7.49
N SER A 70 4.06 -7.06 6.73
CA SER A 70 3.31 -6.62 5.54
C SER A 70 3.86 -7.17 4.23
N TYR A 71 5.13 -7.58 4.19
CA TYR A 71 5.75 -8.13 2.98
C TYR A 71 5.92 -9.64 3.07
N GLY A 72 5.81 -10.29 1.93
CA GLY A 72 6.24 -11.68 1.80
C GLY A 72 7.73 -11.85 2.07
N ASP A 73 8.16 -13.06 2.39
CA ASP A 73 9.54 -13.37 2.79
C ASP A 73 10.04 -12.55 3.99
N SER A 74 9.41 -12.79 5.14
CA SER A 74 9.78 -12.15 6.40
C SER A 74 11.24 -12.41 6.80
N LYS A 75 11.85 -13.53 6.36
CA LYS A 75 13.26 -13.84 6.63
C LYS A 75 14.17 -12.85 5.92
N MET A 76 13.93 -12.59 4.64
CA MET A 76 14.67 -11.59 3.86
C MET A 76 14.47 -10.19 4.43
N THR A 77 13.23 -9.83 4.75
CA THR A 77 12.89 -8.52 5.34
C THR A 77 13.62 -8.30 6.66
N LEU A 78 13.57 -9.26 7.58
CA LEU A 78 14.30 -9.20 8.86
C LEU A 78 15.82 -9.10 8.67
N ALA A 79 16.39 -9.87 7.75
CA ALA A 79 17.80 -9.80 7.45
C ALA A 79 18.20 -8.41 6.93
N ALA A 80 17.37 -7.80 6.07
CA ALA A 80 17.59 -6.45 5.56
C ALA A 80 17.51 -5.39 6.67
N LEU A 81 16.47 -5.44 7.52
CA LEU A 81 16.34 -4.50 8.63
C LEU A 81 17.48 -4.58 9.64
N LYS A 82 18.03 -5.78 9.87
CA LYS A 82 19.22 -5.98 10.73
C LYS A 82 20.52 -5.50 10.09
N LYS A 83 20.57 -5.42 8.76
CA LYS A 83 21.79 -5.08 8.02
C LYS A 83 21.86 -3.60 7.66
N VAL A 84 20.76 -2.90 7.50
CA VAL A 84 20.77 -1.47 7.19
C VAL A 84 21.52 -0.70 8.26
N GLU A 85 22.36 0.26 7.86
CA GLU A 85 23.24 0.99 8.77
C GLU A 85 22.47 1.94 9.70
N PHE A 86 21.32 2.45 9.24
CA PHE A 86 20.50 3.38 9.99
C PHE A 86 19.02 3.15 9.69
N LEU A 87 18.25 2.79 10.71
CA LEU A 87 16.83 2.51 10.62
C LEU A 87 16.03 3.43 11.54
N VAL A 88 15.05 4.11 10.97
CA VAL A 88 14.10 4.95 11.71
C VAL A 88 12.69 4.43 11.50
N THR A 89 11.91 4.37 12.56
CA THR A 89 10.46 4.08 12.48
C THR A 89 9.65 5.25 13.02
N VAL A 90 8.59 5.60 12.31
CA VAL A 90 7.55 6.56 12.74
C VAL A 90 6.24 5.79 12.80
N ASP A 91 5.76 5.48 14.00
CA ASP A 91 4.58 4.62 14.17
C ASP A 91 3.84 4.94 15.48
N TYR A 92 2.61 4.47 15.59
CA TYR A 92 1.83 4.52 16.85
C TYR A 92 2.34 3.53 17.89
N TRP A 93 2.94 2.45 17.44
CA TRP A 93 3.24 1.27 18.25
C TRP A 93 4.68 0.80 18.05
N MET A 94 5.20 0.15 19.08
CA MET A 94 6.44 -0.61 18.97
C MET A 94 6.21 -1.88 18.17
N THR A 95 6.13 -1.72 16.85
CA THR A 95 5.97 -2.82 15.90
C THR A 95 7.21 -3.70 15.82
N PRO A 96 7.13 -4.91 15.26
CA PRO A 96 8.31 -5.72 14.98
C PRO A 96 9.41 -4.99 14.20
N ALA A 97 9.07 -4.11 13.25
CA ALA A 97 10.06 -3.29 12.55
C ALA A 97 10.68 -2.23 13.49
N ALA A 98 9.87 -1.60 14.33
CA ALA A 98 10.34 -0.59 15.30
C ALA A 98 11.33 -1.16 16.31
N LEU A 99 11.21 -2.45 16.68
CA LEU A 99 12.15 -3.11 17.60
C LEU A 99 13.59 -3.24 17.06
N PHE A 100 13.78 -3.09 15.76
CA PHE A 100 15.10 -3.09 15.10
C PHE A 100 15.61 -1.70 14.80
N SER A 101 14.79 -0.66 15.03
CA SER A 101 15.14 0.73 14.68
C SER A 101 16.10 1.36 15.65
N ASP A 102 17.01 2.18 15.11
CA ASP A 102 17.90 3.03 15.90
C ASP A 102 17.12 4.15 16.59
N TYR A 103 16.11 4.68 15.92
CA TYR A 103 15.19 5.68 16.46
C TYR A 103 13.75 5.34 16.13
N VAL A 104 12.88 5.55 17.13
CA VAL A 104 11.43 5.41 16.97
C VAL A 104 10.79 6.74 17.34
N PHE A 105 10.10 7.36 16.39
CA PHE A 105 9.33 8.58 16.60
C PHE A 105 7.86 8.25 16.80
N PRO A 106 7.22 8.73 17.86
CA PRO A 106 5.81 8.50 18.09
C PRO A 106 4.96 9.32 17.12
N ALA A 107 4.12 8.66 16.35
CA ALA A 107 3.22 9.32 15.41
C ALA A 107 1.94 9.85 16.10
N ALA A 108 1.43 10.96 15.60
CA ALA A 108 0.15 11.51 16.04
C ALA A 108 -1.02 10.64 15.55
N GLY A 109 -1.94 10.33 16.46
CA GLY A 109 -3.12 9.53 16.17
C GLY A 109 -4.16 10.25 15.30
N ALA A 110 -5.15 9.51 14.81
CA ALA A 110 -6.17 10.05 13.90
C ALA A 110 -6.95 11.24 14.48
N LEU A 111 -7.13 11.30 15.80
CA LEU A 111 -7.80 12.44 16.46
C LEU A 111 -6.86 13.64 16.70
N GLU A 112 -5.56 13.45 16.57
CA GLU A 112 -4.53 14.45 16.83
C GLU A 112 -4.07 15.19 15.57
N ARG A 113 -4.66 14.87 14.43
CA ARG A 113 -4.39 15.52 13.14
C ARG A 113 -5.69 15.82 12.41
N PRO A 114 -5.74 16.86 11.55
CA PRO A 114 -6.84 17.01 10.61
C PRO A 114 -6.76 15.87 9.58
N THR A 115 -7.85 15.62 8.89
CA THR A 115 -7.93 14.56 7.89
C THR A 115 -8.51 15.10 6.60
N ILE A 116 -7.83 14.88 5.50
CA ILE A 116 -8.34 15.07 4.14
C ILE A 116 -8.47 13.70 3.47
N VAL A 117 -9.62 13.45 2.89
CA VAL A 117 -9.87 12.24 2.09
C VAL A 117 -10.31 12.67 0.71
N THR A 118 -9.67 12.10 -0.30
CA THR A 118 -9.99 12.34 -1.70
C THR A 118 -10.32 11.01 -2.38
N HIS A 119 -11.42 10.95 -3.12
CA HIS A 119 -11.82 9.80 -3.90
C HIS A 119 -11.72 10.14 -5.39
N TYR A 120 -10.51 10.20 -5.91
CA TYR A 120 -10.30 10.47 -7.32
C TYR A 120 -10.63 9.24 -8.19
N GLY A 121 -11.02 9.50 -9.41
CA GLY A 121 -11.32 8.45 -10.40
C GLY A 121 -12.75 7.93 -10.36
N ALA A 122 -13.35 7.80 -9.18
CA ALA A 122 -14.75 7.40 -9.04
C ALA A 122 -15.69 8.60 -8.86
N THR A 123 -15.45 9.41 -7.85
CA THR A 123 -16.32 10.55 -7.49
C THR A 123 -15.61 11.90 -7.51
N ASP A 124 -14.28 11.91 -7.56
CA ASP A 124 -13.43 13.12 -7.45
C ASP A 124 -13.80 14.00 -6.23
N SER A 125 -14.33 13.37 -5.17
CA SER A 125 -14.81 14.06 -3.99
C SER A 125 -13.67 14.43 -3.03
N VAL A 126 -13.89 15.49 -2.25
CA VAL A 126 -13.01 15.88 -1.14
C VAL A 126 -13.83 15.93 0.15
N MET A 127 -13.36 15.23 1.17
CA MET A 127 -13.96 15.23 2.51
C MET A 127 -12.92 15.71 3.52
N GLY A 128 -13.39 16.41 4.56
CA GLY A 128 -12.55 16.96 5.61
C GLY A 128 -12.99 16.57 7.01
N GLY A 129 -11.98 16.34 7.85
CA GLY A 129 -12.14 16.16 9.28
C GLY A 129 -11.27 17.12 10.08
N ARG A 130 -11.78 17.57 11.24
CA ARG A 130 -11.01 18.43 12.15
C ARG A 130 -10.01 17.62 12.95
N ARG A 131 -8.97 18.27 13.38
CA ARG A 131 -8.19 17.85 14.53
C ARG A 131 -9.10 17.94 15.77
N ALA A 132 -9.28 16.84 16.48
CA ALA A 132 -10.13 16.80 17.66
C ALA A 132 -9.37 17.22 18.94
N ILE A 133 -8.10 16.83 19.03
CA ILE A 133 -7.20 17.15 20.14
C ILE A 133 -5.82 17.49 19.60
N GLN A 134 -5.03 18.26 20.34
CA GLN A 134 -3.63 18.49 20.01
C GLN A 134 -2.81 17.22 20.27
N PRO A 135 -1.75 16.95 19.46
CA PRO A 135 -0.82 15.88 19.75
C PRO A 135 -0.28 15.99 21.18
N LYS A 136 -0.30 14.87 21.90
CA LYS A 136 0.21 14.83 23.27
C LYS A 136 1.62 14.25 23.29
N PHE A 137 2.40 14.64 24.29
CA PHE A 137 3.81 14.23 24.43
C PHE A 137 4.63 14.61 23.19
N ASP A 138 5.57 13.79 22.79
CA ASP A 138 6.42 14.01 21.62
C ASP A 138 5.85 13.43 20.32
N ARG A 139 4.50 13.32 20.21
CA ARG A 139 3.88 12.81 19.00
C ARG A 139 3.85 13.86 17.92
N HIS A 140 4.27 13.44 16.73
CA HIS A 140 4.32 14.28 15.54
C HIS A 140 3.38 13.76 14.46
N THR A 141 2.78 14.69 13.73
CA THR A 141 2.09 14.35 12.48
C THR A 141 3.11 14.06 11.39
N ASP A 142 2.70 13.34 10.34
CA ASP A 142 3.61 13.03 9.22
C ASP A 142 4.21 14.30 8.62
N MET A 143 3.40 15.33 8.38
CA MET A 143 3.87 16.61 7.84
C MET A 143 4.88 17.27 8.77
N SER A 144 4.61 17.32 10.07
CA SER A 144 5.52 17.89 11.06
C SER A 144 6.86 17.13 11.10
N PHE A 145 6.82 15.80 11.10
CA PHE A 145 8.01 14.95 11.06
C PHE A 145 8.87 15.23 9.82
N TRP A 146 8.26 15.18 8.63
CA TRP A 146 9.00 15.39 7.40
C TRP A 146 9.54 16.81 7.24
N ARG A 147 8.79 17.82 7.70
CA ARG A 147 9.25 19.21 7.73
C ARG A 147 10.48 19.36 8.65
N MET A 148 10.42 18.86 9.86
CA MET A 148 11.55 18.92 10.81
C MET A 148 12.78 18.21 10.23
N LEU A 149 12.61 17.02 9.68
CA LEU A 149 13.70 16.27 9.08
C LEU A 149 14.28 17.02 7.87
N GLY A 150 13.43 17.53 6.98
CA GLY A 150 13.86 18.29 5.80
C GLY A 150 14.71 19.50 6.17
N LEU A 151 14.25 20.29 7.15
CA LEU A 151 14.99 21.48 7.63
C LEU A 151 16.29 21.06 8.34
N ALA A 152 16.28 20.02 9.15
CA ALA A 152 17.48 19.50 9.80
C ALA A 152 18.52 18.96 8.80
N CYS A 153 18.07 18.45 7.65
CA CYS A 153 18.92 18.04 6.53
C CYS A 153 19.38 19.21 5.64
N GLY A 154 19.08 20.45 6.00
CA GLY A 154 19.52 21.65 5.27
C GLY A 154 18.70 21.98 4.03
N GLN A 155 17.48 21.47 3.92
CA GLN A 155 16.58 21.90 2.86
C GLN A 155 16.17 23.38 3.03
N ASP A 156 15.99 24.08 1.92
CA ASP A 156 15.51 25.45 1.93
C ASP A 156 14.14 25.54 2.61
N PRO A 157 13.98 26.41 3.66
CA PRO A 157 12.69 26.64 4.29
C PRO A 157 11.58 27.03 3.31
N ALA A 158 11.90 27.63 2.17
CA ALA A 158 10.94 27.95 1.12
C ALA A 158 10.24 26.72 0.52
N ASN A 159 10.84 25.54 0.66
CA ASN A 159 10.20 24.27 0.27
C ASN A 159 9.14 23.79 1.29
N TRP A 160 9.13 24.39 2.48
CA TRP A 160 8.25 24.06 3.59
C TRP A 160 7.50 25.31 4.12
N PRO A 161 6.72 25.99 3.26
CA PRO A 161 6.10 27.28 3.60
C PRO A 161 4.96 27.17 4.61
N TRP A 162 4.50 25.95 4.90
CA TRP A 162 3.41 25.68 5.83
C TRP A 162 3.95 25.16 7.16
N GLU A 163 3.36 25.58 8.25
CA GLU A 163 3.69 25.12 9.59
C GLU A 163 2.72 24.06 10.13
N THR A 164 1.51 24.05 9.59
CA THR A 164 0.41 23.16 10.02
C THR A 164 -0.19 22.40 8.85
N GLU A 165 -0.81 21.24 9.13
CA GLU A 165 -1.55 20.50 8.11
C GLU A 165 -2.75 21.27 7.59
N GLU A 166 -3.38 22.08 8.46
CA GLU A 166 -4.51 22.94 8.09
C GLU A 166 -4.13 23.93 6.99
N GLU A 167 -2.92 24.47 7.05
CA GLU A 167 -2.37 25.36 6.00
C GLU A 167 -2.12 24.59 4.71
N VAL A 168 -1.52 23.38 4.80
CA VAL A 168 -1.32 22.50 3.62
C VAL A 168 -2.66 22.16 2.97
N TYR A 169 -3.66 21.78 3.77
CA TYR A 169 -4.97 21.41 3.24
C TYR A 169 -5.72 22.61 2.67
N SER A 170 -5.57 23.79 3.25
CA SER A 170 -6.08 25.03 2.68
C SER A 170 -5.49 25.29 1.29
N TYR A 171 -4.17 25.11 1.15
CA TYR A 171 -3.50 25.23 -0.16
C TYR A 171 -4.00 24.18 -1.16
N ILE A 172 -4.19 22.92 -0.72
CA ILE A 172 -4.66 21.83 -1.61
C ILE A 172 -6.07 22.10 -2.13
N ILE A 173 -6.99 22.62 -1.29
CA ILE A 173 -8.38 22.86 -1.70
C ILE A 173 -8.59 24.21 -2.42
N ALA A 174 -7.68 25.17 -2.29
CA ALA A 174 -7.81 26.50 -2.89
C ALA A 174 -8.16 26.49 -4.39
N PRO A 175 -7.57 25.60 -5.23
CA PRO A 175 -7.89 25.54 -6.66
C PRO A 175 -9.33 25.11 -6.97
N LEU A 176 -10.08 24.58 -5.98
CA LEU A 176 -11.46 24.17 -6.17
C LEU A 176 -12.43 25.36 -6.21
N GLY A 177 -11.99 26.55 -5.79
CA GLY A 177 -12.82 27.78 -5.79
C GLY A 177 -14.05 27.67 -4.90
N LEU A 178 -13.97 26.91 -3.81
CA LEU A 178 -15.09 26.71 -2.89
C LEU A 178 -15.35 27.97 -2.05
N PRO A 179 -16.60 28.19 -1.58
CA PRO A 179 -16.93 29.33 -0.75
C PRO A 179 -16.46 29.11 0.70
N CYS A 180 -15.16 28.95 0.89
CA CYS A 180 -14.48 28.84 2.17
C CYS A 180 -13.17 29.61 2.14
N THR A 181 -12.74 30.13 3.28
CA THR A 181 -11.51 30.90 3.42
C THR A 181 -10.29 30.03 3.64
N ASP A 182 -10.44 28.93 4.34
CA ASP A 182 -9.36 28.02 4.71
C ASP A 182 -9.90 26.60 4.98
N TRP A 183 -9.03 25.71 5.43
CA TRP A 183 -9.39 24.33 5.78
C TRP A 183 -10.40 24.25 6.94
N ASN A 184 -10.24 25.06 7.96
CA ASN A 184 -11.15 25.03 9.10
C ASN A 184 -12.56 25.48 8.71
N ASP A 185 -12.64 26.51 7.87
CA ASP A 185 -13.91 26.97 7.31
C ASP A 185 -14.55 25.91 6.40
N PHE A 186 -13.75 25.26 5.55
CA PHE A 186 -14.23 24.13 4.75
C PHE A 186 -14.83 23.02 5.62
N VAL A 187 -14.12 22.58 6.64
CA VAL A 187 -14.57 21.48 7.51
C VAL A 187 -15.77 21.87 8.35
N ASN A 188 -15.91 23.16 8.72
CA ASN A 188 -17.03 23.64 9.50
C ASN A 188 -18.31 23.76 8.70
N ASN A 189 -18.22 24.27 7.49
CA ASN A 189 -19.37 24.75 6.72
C ASN A 189 -19.70 23.88 5.52
N ILE A 190 -18.69 23.24 4.89
CA ILE A 190 -18.87 22.41 3.69
C ILE A 190 -18.72 20.93 4.02
N ARG A 191 -17.65 20.53 4.70
CA ARG A 191 -17.28 19.17 5.11
C ARG A 191 -17.00 18.19 3.98
N MET A 192 -17.79 18.23 2.94
CA MET A 192 -17.73 17.33 1.80
C MET A 192 -18.07 18.09 0.52
N TYR A 193 -17.22 17.97 -0.46
CA TYR A 193 -17.42 18.54 -1.78
C TYR A 193 -17.45 17.41 -2.82
N TYR A 194 -18.49 17.41 -3.62
CA TYR A 194 -18.60 16.59 -4.82
C TYR A 194 -18.56 17.53 -6.02
N PRO A 195 -17.61 17.37 -6.95
CA PRO A 195 -17.63 18.14 -8.17
C PRO A 195 -18.87 17.80 -9.00
N PRO A 196 -19.36 18.72 -9.81
CA PRO A 196 -20.46 18.44 -10.73
C PRO A 196 -20.13 17.22 -11.60
N LEU A 197 -21.09 16.34 -11.79
CA LEU A 197 -20.93 15.17 -12.65
C LEU A 197 -20.61 15.64 -14.07
N HIS A 198 -19.43 15.29 -14.55
CA HIS A 198 -19.00 15.61 -15.91
C HIS A 198 -19.42 14.48 -16.85
N GLN A 199 -20.66 14.51 -17.31
CA GLN A 199 -21.14 13.60 -18.36
C GLN A 199 -20.38 13.84 -19.67
N ASN A 200 -20.16 12.77 -20.40
CA ASN A 200 -19.48 12.81 -21.69
C ASN A 200 -18.05 13.44 -21.63
N LYS A 201 -17.37 13.36 -20.49
CA LYS A 201 -16.04 13.97 -20.31
C LYS A 201 -15.01 13.54 -21.36
N TYR A 202 -15.09 12.31 -21.81
CA TYR A 202 -14.17 11.80 -22.84
C TYR A 202 -14.47 12.36 -24.22
N VAL A 203 -15.72 12.67 -24.52
CA VAL A 203 -16.09 13.35 -25.75
C VAL A 203 -15.58 14.80 -25.72
N THR A 204 -15.87 15.53 -24.65
CA THR A 204 -15.48 16.93 -24.50
C THR A 204 -13.96 17.14 -24.35
N ARG A 205 -13.23 16.13 -23.87
CA ARG A 205 -11.76 16.15 -23.72
C ARG A 205 -11.00 15.54 -24.90
N GLY A 206 -11.68 15.15 -25.98
CA GLY A 206 -11.06 14.60 -27.19
C GLY A 206 -10.70 13.12 -27.13
N GLY A 207 -11.33 12.35 -26.26
CA GLY A 207 -11.18 10.91 -26.20
C GLY A 207 -10.45 10.38 -24.95
N PHE A 208 -9.94 9.16 -25.07
CA PHE A 208 -9.21 8.44 -24.03
C PHE A 208 -7.68 8.61 -24.16
N TRP A 209 -6.93 8.23 -23.14
CA TRP A 209 -5.45 8.29 -23.11
C TRP A 209 -4.78 7.17 -23.92
N THR A 210 -5.50 6.55 -24.78
CA THR A 210 -5.02 5.49 -25.66
C THR A 210 -4.50 6.05 -26.98
N PRO A 211 -3.65 5.34 -27.72
CA PRO A 211 -3.20 5.77 -29.05
C PRO A 211 -4.34 6.00 -30.04
N THR A 212 -5.41 5.20 -29.91
CA THR A 212 -6.61 5.34 -30.77
C THR A 212 -7.55 6.44 -30.31
N GLY A 213 -7.38 6.97 -29.10
CA GLY A 213 -8.33 7.90 -28.47
C GLY A 213 -9.66 7.26 -28.05
N LYS A 214 -9.78 5.93 -28.17
CA LYS A 214 -10.97 5.14 -27.84
C LYS A 214 -10.66 4.19 -26.68
N ILE A 215 -11.68 3.56 -26.10
CA ILE A 215 -11.48 2.41 -25.20
C ILE A 215 -10.87 1.28 -26.03
N GLU A 216 -9.74 0.76 -25.56
CA GLU A 216 -9.05 -0.35 -26.20
C GLU A 216 -9.23 -1.62 -25.39
N CYS A 217 -10.09 -2.53 -25.87
CA CYS A 217 -10.19 -3.88 -25.32
C CYS A 217 -8.96 -4.74 -25.65
N ASN A 218 -8.25 -4.37 -26.71
CA ASN A 218 -6.96 -4.92 -27.11
C ASN A 218 -5.95 -3.77 -27.11
N SER A 219 -5.07 -3.75 -26.11
CA SER A 219 -4.17 -2.62 -25.85
C SER A 219 -3.10 -2.49 -26.93
N THR A 220 -3.12 -1.38 -27.65
CA THR A 220 -2.09 -1.02 -28.62
C THR A 220 -0.73 -0.87 -27.93
N ILE A 221 -0.70 -0.23 -26.75
CA ILE A 221 0.54 0.02 -26.00
C ILE A 221 1.20 -1.30 -25.57
N LEU A 222 0.42 -2.25 -25.04
CA LEU A 222 0.98 -3.55 -24.63
C LEU A 222 1.57 -4.29 -25.83
N ARG A 223 0.90 -4.27 -26.98
CA ARG A 223 1.42 -4.89 -28.21
C ARG A 223 2.70 -4.23 -28.71
N GLU A 224 2.78 -2.91 -28.68
CA GLU A 224 4.00 -2.18 -29.04
C GLU A 224 5.19 -2.54 -28.15
N LEU A 225 4.90 -2.93 -26.90
CA LEU A 225 5.91 -3.36 -25.92
C LEU A 225 6.19 -4.87 -25.96
N GLY A 226 5.58 -5.61 -26.90
CA GLY A 226 5.79 -7.05 -27.05
C GLY A 226 4.98 -7.93 -26.09
N TYR A 227 3.98 -7.36 -25.40
CA TYR A 227 3.06 -8.12 -24.55
C TYR A 227 1.76 -8.47 -25.30
N PRO A 228 1.02 -9.47 -24.85
CA PRO A 228 -0.34 -9.69 -25.32
C PRO A 228 -1.19 -8.44 -25.14
N GLY A 229 -1.88 -7.98 -26.17
CA GLY A 229 -2.74 -6.79 -26.07
C GLY A 229 -4.03 -7.04 -25.29
N MET A 230 -4.47 -8.29 -25.19
CA MET A 230 -5.59 -8.71 -24.35
C MET A 230 -5.10 -9.45 -23.11
N PRO A 231 -5.76 -9.28 -21.96
CA PRO A 231 -5.46 -10.10 -20.79
C PRO A 231 -5.66 -11.58 -21.11
N THR A 232 -4.67 -12.38 -20.80
CA THR A 232 -4.72 -13.84 -20.87
C THR A 232 -4.49 -14.41 -19.47
N TYR A 233 -5.16 -15.52 -19.18
CA TYR A 233 -4.88 -16.23 -17.95
C TYR A 233 -3.44 -16.78 -18.01
N LEU A 234 -2.66 -16.47 -17.00
CA LEU A 234 -1.37 -17.09 -16.74
C LEU A 234 -1.47 -17.75 -15.36
N PRO A 235 -1.19 -19.05 -15.24
CA PRO A 235 -1.15 -19.68 -13.94
C PRO A 235 -0.08 -19.02 -13.06
N CYS A 236 -0.26 -19.04 -11.74
CA CYS A 236 0.78 -18.59 -10.83
C CYS A 236 2.01 -19.52 -10.93
N ALA A 237 3.18 -19.03 -10.52
CA ALA A 237 4.42 -19.81 -10.62
C ALA A 237 4.39 -21.11 -9.80
N GLU A 238 3.55 -21.17 -8.78
CA GLU A 238 3.36 -22.32 -7.89
C GLU A 238 2.03 -23.03 -8.17
N ASN A 239 1.75 -23.32 -9.44
CA ASN A 239 0.56 -24.04 -9.85
C ASN A 239 0.85 -25.54 -10.09
N ASP A 240 -0.19 -26.34 -10.04
CA ASP A 240 -0.14 -27.79 -10.20
C ASP A 240 0.04 -28.24 -11.65
N ILE A 241 -0.26 -27.39 -12.62
CA ILE A 241 -0.17 -27.71 -14.06
C ILE A 241 1.29 -27.69 -14.53
N ASP A 242 2.02 -26.59 -14.21
CA ASP A 242 3.40 -26.41 -14.64
C ASP A 242 4.40 -27.05 -13.67
N ASN A 243 3.99 -27.34 -12.43
CA ASN A 243 4.81 -27.89 -11.36
C ASN A 243 4.12 -29.06 -10.64
N PRO A 244 3.88 -30.18 -11.31
CA PRO A 244 3.17 -31.32 -10.69
C PRO A 244 3.90 -31.89 -9.47
N GLU A 245 5.22 -31.83 -9.45
CA GLU A 245 6.05 -32.26 -8.31
C GLU A 245 5.75 -31.43 -7.05
N LEU A 246 5.52 -30.12 -7.24
CA LEU A 246 5.14 -29.23 -6.14
C LEU A 246 3.74 -29.57 -5.61
N ALA A 247 2.82 -29.96 -6.49
CA ALA A 247 1.48 -30.37 -6.11
C ALA A 247 1.45 -31.71 -5.36
N GLU A 248 2.40 -32.59 -5.60
CA GLU A 248 2.56 -33.84 -4.80
C GLU A 248 3.06 -33.52 -3.39
N GLU A 249 4.02 -32.61 -3.25
CA GLU A 249 4.56 -32.20 -1.95
C GLU A 249 3.60 -31.29 -1.17
N TYR A 250 2.94 -30.35 -1.85
CA TYR A 250 2.00 -29.37 -1.28
C TYR A 250 0.63 -29.44 -1.97
N PRO A 251 -0.18 -30.46 -1.69
CA PRO A 251 -1.40 -30.73 -2.46
C PRO A 251 -2.56 -29.79 -2.17
N ILE A 252 -2.44 -28.90 -1.18
CA ILE A 252 -3.51 -28.00 -0.76
C ILE A 252 -3.29 -26.62 -1.34
N VAL A 253 -4.29 -26.08 -2.04
CA VAL A 253 -4.25 -24.74 -2.57
C VAL A 253 -4.43 -23.72 -1.46
N LEU A 254 -3.45 -22.83 -1.28
CA LEU A 254 -3.52 -21.71 -0.35
C LEU A 254 -4.02 -20.46 -1.07
N THR A 255 -5.10 -19.89 -0.54
CA THR A 255 -5.53 -18.52 -0.87
C THR A 255 -5.26 -17.58 0.31
N THR A 256 -5.00 -16.32 0.02
CA THR A 256 -4.81 -15.28 1.02
C THR A 256 -5.73 -14.10 0.73
N GLY A 257 -6.04 -13.28 1.73
CA GLY A 257 -6.77 -12.03 1.52
C GLY A 257 -8.17 -11.94 2.09
N GLY A 258 -8.60 -12.87 2.89
CA GLY A 258 -9.82 -12.75 3.69
C GLY A 258 -9.48 -12.33 5.12
N GLY A 259 -9.25 -11.05 5.36
CA GLY A 259 -8.87 -10.58 6.70
C GLY A 259 -9.96 -10.81 7.75
N PHE A 260 -9.55 -10.98 9.00
CA PHE A 260 -10.45 -10.97 10.14
C PHE A 260 -10.98 -9.57 10.40
N MET A 261 -12.28 -9.43 10.64
CA MET A 261 -12.97 -8.16 10.77
C MET A 261 -12.32 -7.09 11.68
N PRO A 262 -11.73 -7.44 12.85
CA PRO A 262 -11.11 -6.41 13.69
C PRO A 262 -9.75 -5.94 13.21
N TYR A 263 -9.14 -6.60 12.22
CA TYR A 263 -7.79 -6.29 11.76
C TYR A 263 -7.78 -5.90 10.28
N HIS A 264 -6.90 -4.96 9.95
CA HIS A 264 -6.57 -4.61 8.58
C HIS A 264 -5.04 -4.66 8.44
N HIS A 265 -4.53 -5.64 7.73
CA HIS A 265 -3.10 -6.00 7.72
C HIS A 265 -2.59 -6.21 9.16
N SER A 266 -1.62 -5.42 9.63
CA SER A 266 -1.13 -5.46 11.00
C SER A 266 -1.74 -4.40 11.92
N GLU A 267 -2.71 -3.61 11.43
CA GLU A 267 -3.41 -2.62 12.25
C GLU A 267 -4.26 -3.29 13.32
N HIS A 268 -4.39 -2.63 14.45
CA HIS A 268 -5.21 -2.99 15.60
C HIS A 268 -4.74 -4.21 16.41
N PHE A 269 -3.67 -4.91 16.02
CA PHE A 269 -3.14 -6.01 16.82
C PHE A 269 -2.72 -5.61 18.24
N GLN A 270 -2.37 -4.35 18.45
CA GLN A 270 -1.97 -3.80 19.75
C GLN A 270 -3.17 -3.35 20.60
N MET A 271 -4.37 -3.29 20.02
CA MET A 271 -5.58 -2.88 20.72
C MET A 271 -6.17 -4.06 21.50
N GLN A 272 -6.16 -3.97 22.83
CA GLN A 272 -6.62 -5.05 23.72
C GLN A 272 -8.02 -5.55 23.41
N GLY A 273 -8.97 -4.64 23.11
CA GLY A 273 -10.35 -5.00 22.78
C GLY A 273 -10.44 -5.84 21.50
N MET A 274 -9.63 -5.53 20.48
CA MET A 274 -9.60 -6.30 19.24
C MET A 274 -8.95 -7.67 19.44
N ARG A 275 -7.86 -7.73 20.22
CA ARG A 275 -7.23 -8.99 20.58
C ARG A 275 -8.11 -9.91 21.43
N TYR A 276 -8.99 -9.34 22.22
CA TYR A 276 -9.96 -10.14 22.97
C TYR A 276 -10.94 -10.86 22.04
N LEU A 277 -11.37 -10.19 20.95
CA LEU A 277 -12.29 -10.76 19.98
C LEU A 277 -11.59 -11.82 19.09
N TYR A 278 -10.34 -11.58 18.71
CA TYR A 278 -9.54 -12.46 17.85
C TYR A 278 -8.11 -12.56 18.39
N PRO A 279 -7.89 -13.43 19.40
CA PRO A 279 -6.59 -13.54 20.08
C PRO A 279 -5.52 -14.19 19.22
N ASP A 280 -5.91 -15.06 18.29
CA ASP A 280 -5.03 -15.91 17.50
C ASP A 280 -5.25 -15.71 16.01
N PRO A 281 -4.25 -15.97 15.17
CA PRO A 281 -4.43 -16.05 13.72
C PRO A 281 -5.19 -17.33 13.38
N TYR A 282 -6.17 -17.23 12.46
CA TYR A 282 -6.96 -18.36 11.99
C TYR A 282 -6.77 -18.54 10.48
N TYR A 283 -6.89 -19.79 10.04
CA TYR A 283 -7.09 -20.13 8.64
C TYR A 283 -8.39 -20.92 8.47
N SER A 284 -9.06 -20.68 7.35
CA SER A 284 -10.31 -21.37 7.04
C SER A 284 -10.04 -22.65 6.26
N ILE A 285 -10.69 -23.76 6.68
CA ILE A 285 -10.57 -25.08 6.07
C ILE A 285 -11.95 -25.73 5.94
N ASN A 286 -12.17 -26.46 4.84
CA ASN A 286 -13.38 -27.25 4.66
C ASN A 286 -13.43 -28.44 5.65
N PRO A 287 -14.60 -28.73 6.28
CA PRO A 287 -14.73 -29.83 7.25
C PRO A 287 -14.31 -31.20 6.71
N GLU A 288 -14.62 -31.53 5.44
CA GLU A 288 -14.22 -32.79 4.82
C GLU A 288 -12.70 -32.93 4.66
N LEU A 289 -12.03 -31.80 4.34
CA LEU A 289 -10.57 -31.78 4.27
C LEU A 289 -9.96 -31.87 5.66
N ALA A 290 -10.53 -31.19 6.65
CA ALA A 290 -10.09 -31.22 8.02
C ALA A 290 -10.18 -32.64 8.60
N GLU A 291 -11.29 -33.36 8.38
CA GLU A 291 -11.48 -34.77 8.78
C GLU A 291 -10.41 -35.68 8.16
N LYS A 292 -10.10 -35.52 6.86
CA LYS A 292 -9.05 -36.31 6.18
C LYS A 292 -7.65 -36.06 6.73
N LEU A 293 -7.43 -34.92 7.35
CA LEU A 293 -6.13 -34.50 7.91
C LEU A 293 -6.07 -34.67 9.45
N ASP A 294 -7.13 -35.18 10.05
CA ASP A 294 -7.28 -35.34 11.52
C ASP A 294 -7.11 -33.97 12.23
N ILE A 295 -7.80 -32.95 11.73
CA ILE A 295 -7.77 -31.57 12.24
C ILE A 295 -9.13 -31.21 12.84
N GLU A 296 -9.16 -30.81 14.10
CA GLU A 296 -10.33 -30.28 14.77
C GLU A 296 -10.41 -28.73 14.73
N HIS A 297 -11.61 -28.22 14.98
CA HIS A 297 -11.81 -26.77 15.06
C HIS A 297 -10.99 -26.16 16.21
N GLY A 298 -10.17 -25.19 15.90
CA GLY A 298 -9.32 -24.51 16.86
C GLY A 298 -7.92 -25.09 17.04
N ASP A 299 -7.61 -26.18 16.35
CA ASP A 299 -6.27 -26.78 16.38
C ASP A 299 -5.21 -25.85 15.80
N TRP A 300 -4.01 -25.89 16.39
CA TRP A 300 -2.84 -25.22 15.88
C TRP A 300 -2.17 -26.07 14.80
N CYS A 301 -2.25 -25.61 13.57
CA CYS A 301 -1.65 -26.27 12.41
C CYS A 301 -0.51 -25.45 11.80
N TRP A 302 0.44 -26.15 11.21
CA TRP A 302 1.45 -25.54 10.35
C TRP A 302 0.89 -25.45 8.93
N ILE A 303 0.98 -24.25 8.34
CA ILE A 303 0.77 -24.01 6.92
C ILE A 303 2.15 -23.82 6.32
N GLU A 304 2.52 -24.67 5.38
CA GLU A 304 3.87 -24.77 4.85
C GLU A 304 3.88 -24.79 3.32
N ASN A 305 4.92 -24.20 2.74
CA ASN A 305 5.27 -24.32 1.34
C ASN A 305 6.81 -24.33 1.20
N GLY A 306 7.33 -24.47 -0.02
CA GLY A 306 8.78 -24.54 -0.28
C GLY A 306 9.61 -23.33 0.22
N ARG A 307 8.97 -22.19 0.57
CA ARG A 307 9.65 -21.00 1.08
C ARG A 307 9.66 -20.91 2.60
N GLY A 308 8.68 -21.47 3.26
CA GLY A 308 8.59 -21.40 4.71
C GLY A 308 7.25 -21.86 5.26
N ARG A 309 7.10 -21.66 6.56
CA ARG A 309 5.89 -22.06 7.28
C ARG A 309 5.45 -21.04 8.31
N CYS A 310 4.14 -20.98 8.54
CA CYS A 310 3.53 -20.24 9.64
C CYS A 310 2.56 -21.14 10.41
N ARG A 311 2.18 -20.71 11.60
CA ARG A 311 1.25 -21.47 12.45
C ARG A 311 -0.01 -20.68 12.69
N GLN A 312 -1.16 -21.26 12.41
CA GLN A 312 -2.47 -20.66 12.62
C GLN A 312 -3.45 -21.69 13.17
N ARG A 313 -4.58 -21.23 13.74
CA ARG A 313 -5.65 -22.10 14.21
C ARG A 313 -6.65 -22.44 13.10
N ALA A 314 -7.10 -23.67 13.08
CA ALA A 314 -8.08 -24.14 12.12
C ALA A 314 -9.47 -23.57 12.43
N LEU A 315 -10.09 -22.92 11.45
CA LEU A 315 -11.49 -22.51 11.44
C LEU A 315 -12.25 -23.37 10.43
N LEU A 316 -12.95 -24.40 10.92
CA LEU A 316 -13.73 -25.26 10.06
C LEU A 316 -14.95 -24.52 9.53
N THR A 317 -15.09 -24.44 8.22
CA THR A 317 -16.22 -23.77 7.57
C THR A 317 -16.59 -24.43 6.25
N PRO A 318 -17.88 -24.69 6.00
CA PRO A 318 -18.35 -25.24 4.72
C PRO A 318 -18.27 -24.22 3.57
N GLN A 319 -17.92 -22.97 3.84
CA GLN A 319 -17.70 -21.94 2.80
C GLN A 319 -16.43 -22.19 1.99
N MET A 320 -15.48 -22.96 2.54
CA MET A 320 -14.26 -23.36 1.82
C MET A 320 -14.52 -24.56 0.91
N LYS A 321 -13.93 -24.54 -0.27
CA LYS A 321 -13.93 -25.71 -1.16
C LYS A 321 -13.00 -26.81 -0.60
N PRO A 322 -13.34 -28.10 -0.79
CA PRO A 322 -12.39 -29.18 -0.53
C PRO A 322 -11.07 -28.95 -1.31
N GLY A 323 -9.94 -29.19 -0.65
CA GLY A 323 -8.61 -28.98 -1.24
C GLY A 323 -8.10 -27.54 -1.22
N VAL A 324 -8.86 -26.59 -0.67
CA VAL A 324 -8.47 -25.18 -0.56
C VAL A 324 -8.51 -24.73 0.91
N ILE A 325 -7.52 -23.97 1.31
CA ILE A 325 -7.50 -23.22 2.58
C ILE A 325 -7.35 -21.73 2.32
N ASN A 326 -7.80 -20.92 3.28
CA ASN A 326 -7.60 -19.45 3.24
C ASN A 326 -6.96 -18.99 4.55
N ALA A 327 -5.77 -18.38 4.47
CA ALA A 327 -4.97 -17.94 5.60
C ALA A 327 -4.67 -16.41 5.60
#